data_eaa727b48d98be773f46d3cd4479d069
#
_entry.id   eaa727b48d98be773f46d3cd4479d069
#
_cell.length_a   1.000
_cell.length_b   1.000
_cell.length_c   1.000
_cell.angle_alpha   90.00
_cell.angle_beta   90.00
_cell.angle_gamma   90.00
#
_symmetry.space_group_name_H-M   'P 1'
#
loop_
_entity.id
_entity.type
_entity.pdbx_description
1 polymer ?
#
loop_
_entity_poly.entity_id
_entity_poly.type
_entity_poly.pdbx_seq_one_letter_code
_entity_poly.pdbx_strand_id
1 'polypeptide(L)'
;DLKKRLKNPKFKKAWEEYKSVKSEKDLFYELCFTILTPQSNGFRCWSIVEDLKKLNFFEKGMELKELQNFLQRGVRFHNHKGEYLSLMRDNWKNIYENLREIDNLKLRGWLVKNIKGHGLKESSHFLRNVGRENLAILDRHILRCLNKLEVIEEIPKSLTKNKYFEIENKFKDYGDKIGIKMDELDLLFWSMXXXXMATGRVFK
;
A
#
# COMPACT_ATOMS: atom_id res chain seq x y z
N ASP A 1 -14.29 -5.57 -20.12
CA ASP A 1 -14.22 -6.95 -19.64
C ASP A 1 -13.01 -7.12 -18.73
N LEU A 2 -13.26 -7.29 -17.43
CA LEU A 2 -12.23 -7.44 -16.40
C LEU A 2 -11.39 -8.70 -16.60
N LYS A 3 -12.03 -9.81 -16.96
CA LYS A 3 -11.35 -11.11 -17.18
C LYS A 3 -10.35 -11.04 -18.35
N LYS A 4 -10.67 -10.27 -19.39
CA LYS A 4 -9.75 -10.06 -20.52
C LYS A 4 -8.50 -9.29 -20.07
N ARG A 5 -8.67 -8.28 -19.20
CA ARG A 5 -7.55 -7.48 -18.67
C ARG A 5 -6.60 -8.31 -17.81
N LEU A 6 -7.11 -9.28 -17.05
CA LEU A 6 -6.27 -10.18 -16.24
C LEU A 6 -5.29 -11.01 -17.09
N LYS A 7 -5.62 -11.25 -18.36
CA LYS A 7 -4.77 -12.02 -19.28
C LYS A 7 -3.59 -11.19 -19.81
N ASN A 8 -3.57 -9.87 -19.56
CA ASN A 8 -2.51 -8.99 -20.04
C ASN A 8 -1.15 -9.40 -19.42
N PRO A 9 -0.11 -9.63 -20.23
CA PRO A 9 1.21 -10.04 -19.70
C PRO A 9 1.81 -9.06 -18.69
N LYS A 10 1.59 -7.76 -18.86
CA LYS A 10 2.07 -6.75 -17.91
C LYS A 10 1.38 -6.90 -16.55
N PHE A 11 0.07 -7.19 -16.55
CA PHE A 11 -0.66 -7.44 -15.30
C PHE A 11 -0.12 -8.70 -14.60
N LYS A 12 0.04 -9.78 -15.33
CA LYS A 12 0.57 -11.05 -14.77
C LYS A 12 1.95 -10.85 -14.16
N LYS A 13 2.84 -10.16 -14.88
CA LYS A 13 4.20 -9.86 -14.37
C LYS A 13 4.13 -9.07 -13.06
N ALA A 14 3.32 -8.02 -13.01
CA ALA A 14 3.16 -7.21 -11.79
C ALA A 14 2.60 -8.06 -10.64
N TRP A 15 1.63 -8.92 -10.92
CA TRP A 15 1.04 -9.81 -9.92
C TRP A 15 2.07 -10.78 -9.33
N GLU A 16 2.90 -11.39 -10.19
CA GLU A 16 3.98 -12.28 -9.74
C GLU A 16 5.03 -11.52 -8.91
N GLU A 17 5.34 -10.29 -9.30
CA GLU A 17 6.27 -9.44 -8.56
C GLU A 17 5.78 -9.17 -7.13
N TYR A 18 4.48 -8.90 -6.94
CA TYR A 18 3.92 -8.73 -5.59
C TYR A 18 4.02 -10.03 -4.77
N LYS A 19 3.85 -11.16 -5.39
CA LYS A 19 3.91 -12.46 -4.71
C LYS A 19 5.33 -12.96 -4.44
N SER A 20 6.33 -12.38 -5.06
CA SER A 20 7.72 -12.83 -4.87
C SER A 20 8.17 -12.65 -3.42
N VAL A 21 9.06 -13.53 -2.97
CA VAL A 21 9.67 -13.45 -1.63
C VAL A 21 10.42 -12.13 -1.48
N LYS A 22 10.20 -11.45 -0.39
CA LYS A 22 10.82 -10.15 -0.09
C LYS A 22 11.95 -10.34 0.92
N SER A 23 13.11 -9.75 0.62
CA SER A 23 14.19 -9.66 1.60
C SER A 23 13.79 -8.72 2.75
N GLU A 24 14.52 -8.79 3.85
CA GLU A 24 14.31 -7.87 4.98
C GLU A 24 14.37 -6.40 4.52
N LYS A 25 15.35 -6.07 3.66
CA LYS A 25 15.48 -4.71 3.12
C LYS A 25 14.28 -4.32 2.25
N ASP A 26 13.76 -5.25 1.46
CA ASP A 26 12.57 -4.97 0.64
C ASP A 26 11.38 -4.64 1.52
N LEU A 27 11.18 -5.41 2.59
CA LEU A 27 10.10 -5.16 3.56
C LEU A 27 10.26 -3.78 4.21
N PHE A 28 11.47 -3.43 4.62
CA PHE A 28 11.77 -2.12 5.22
C PHE A 28 11.40 -0.98 4.27
N TYR A 29 11.89 -1.04 3.03
CA TYR A 29 11.65 0.05 2.07
C TYR A 29 10.21 0.09 1.56
N GLU A 30 9.52 -1.05 1.53
CA GLU A 30 8.09 -1.08 1.22
C GLU A 30 7.30 -0.39 2.35
N LEU A 31 7.70 -0.59 3.62
CA LEU A 31 7.08 0.10 4.74
C LEU A 31 7.36 1.61 4.69
N CYS A 32 8.60 2.01 4.34
CA CYS A 32 8.91 3.43 4.07
C CYS A 32 7.94 4.01 3.03
N PHE A 33 7.76 3.30 1.92
CA PHE A 33 6.88 3.75 0.83
C PHE A 33 5.45 4.00 1.33
N THR A 34 4.88 3.06 2.08
CA THR A 34 3.48 3.19 2.52
C THR A 34 3.31 4.26 3.61
N ILE A 35 4.35 4.56 4.39
CA ILE A 35 4.35 5.71 5.32
C ILE A 35 4.35 7.03 4.54
N LEU A 36 5.05 7.09 3.42
CA LEU A 36 5.20 8.34 2.64
C LEU A 36 4.00 8.66 1.75
N THR A 37 3.25 7.65 1.27
CA THR A 37 2.21 7.84 0.25
C THR A 37 0.96 8.61 0.69
N PRO A 38 0.46 8.58 1.95
CA PRO A 38 -0.78 9.30 2.27
C PRO A 38 -0.71 10.78 1.84
N GLN A 39 -1.69 11.19 1.04
CA GLN A 39 -1.83 12.56 0.51
C GLN A 39 -0.62 13.06 -0.31
N SER A 40 0.26 12.17 -0.74
CA SER A 40 1.41 12.50 -1.58
C SER A 40 1.32 11.80 -2.93
N ASN A 41 2.10 12.24 -3.90
CA ASN A 41 2.16 11.60 -5.21
C ASN A 41 2.98 10.30 -5.09
N GLY A 42 2.38 9.17 -5.43
CA GLY A 42 3.00 7.84 -5.28
C GLY A 42 4.32 7.70 -6.05
N PHE A 43 4.40 8.25 -7.27
CA PHE A 43 5.64 8.16 -8.06
C PHE A 43 6.79 8.93 -7.40
N ARG A 44 6.49 10.13 -6.86
CA ARG A 44 7.50 10.91 -6.14
C ARG A 44 7.94 10.19 -4.87
N CYS A 45 6.98 9.61 -4.14
CA CYS A 45 7.32 8.84 -2.93
C CYS A 45 8.21 7.65 -3.27
N TRP A 46 7.91 6.94 -4.37
CA TRP A 46 8.74 5.81 -4.80
C TRP A 46 10.16 6.26 -5.17
N SER A 47 10.27 7.35 -5.96
CA SER A 47 11.59 7.92 -6.31
C SER A 47 12.40 8.24 -5.05
N ILE A 48 11.76 8.84 -4.04
CA ILE A 48 12.41 9.17 -2.77
C ILE A 48 12.86 7.89 -2.03
N VAL A 49 12.04 6.83 -2.03
CA VAL A 49 12.43 5.55 -1.42
C VAL A 49 13.65 4.96 -2.15
N GLU A 50 13.67 5.02 -3.48
CA GLU A 50 14.82 4.53 -4.27
C GLU A 50 16.10 5.33 -3.93
N ASP A 51 15.97 6.63 -3.70
CA ASP A 51 17.11 7.45 -3.28
C ASP A 51 17.54 7.11 -1.85
N LEU A 52 16.59 6.86 -0.92
CA LEU A 52 16.91 6.38 0.43
C LEU A 52 17.65 5.03 0.39
N LYS A 53 17.30 4.14 -0.56
CA LYS A 53 18.05 2.89 -0.79
C LYS A 53 19.50 3.17 -1.19
N LYS A 54 19.71 4.07 -2.15
CA LYS A 54 21.07 4.45 -2.60
C LYS A 54 21.91 5.02 -1.47
N LEU A 55 21.27 5.75 -0.54
CA LEU A 55 21.93 6.33 0.63
C LEU A 55 22.11 5.32 1.78
N ASN A 56 21.67 4.07 1.58
CA ASN A 56 21.74 3.00 2.59
C ASN A 56 21.02 3.38 3.90
N PHE A 57 19.84 4.00 3.78
CA PHE A 57 19.07 4.47 4.93
C PHE A 57 18.76 3.33 5.93
N PHE A 58 18.55 2.12 5.44
CA PHE A 58 18.29 0.96 6.29
C PHE A 58 19.43 0.77 7.32
N GLU A 59 20.68 0.73 6.82
CA GLU A 59 21.87 0.47 7.65
C GLU A 59 22.34 1.72 8.42
N LYS A 60 22.49 2.82 7.71
CA LYS A 60 23.15 4.03 8.23
C LYS A 60 22.19 4.95 8.99
N GLY A 61 20.91 4.95 8.60
CA GLY A 61 19.97 5.95 9.05
C GLY A 61 20.26 7.32 8.43
N MET A 62 19.63 8.33 9.00
CA MET A 62 19.82 9.74 8.61
C MET A 62 19.35 10.59 9.80
N GLU A 63 20.07 11.68 10.06
CA GLU A 63 19.67 12.60 11.13
C GLU A 63 18.26 13.15 10.79
N LEU A 64 17.39 13.31 11.80
CA LEU A 64 15.98 13.63 11.60
C LEU A 64 15.78 14.88 10.73
N LYS A 65 16.50 15.96 11.01
CA LYS A 65 16.34 17.21 10.26
C LYS A 65 16.78 17.05 8.81
N GLU A 66 17.85 16.29 8.59
CA GLU A 66 18.32 15.94 7.24
C GLU A 66 17.26 15.13 6.48
N LEU A 67 16.67 14.13 7.14
CA LEU A 67 15.63 13.29 6.56
C LEU A 67 14.39 14.14 6.20
N GLN A 68 13.95 15.03 7.09
CA GLN A 68 12.81 15.92 6.83
C GLN A 68 13.07 16.80 5.60
N ASN A 69 14.25 17.41 5.50
CA ASN A 69 14.64 18.23 4.35
C ASN A 69 14.70 17.40 3.07
N PHE A 70 15.21 16.16 3.16
CA PHE A 70 15.26 15.23 2.04
C PHE A 70 13.85 14.91 1.53
N LEU A 71 12.91 14.63 2.42
CA LEU A 71 11.52 14.30 2.08
C LEU A 71 10.74 15.49 1.51
N GLN A 72 11.11 16.72 1.86
CA GLN A 72 10.45 17.95 1.39
C GLN A 72 10.40 18.02 -0.14
N ARG A 73 11.33 17.40 -0.82
CA ARG A 73 11.44 17.40 -2.29
C ARG A 73 10.23 16.82 -3.00
N GLY A 74 9.41 16.01 -2.33
CA GLY A 74 8.26 15.40 -2.99
C GLY A 74 7.19 14.81 -2.09
N VAL A 75 7.33 14.95 -0.77
CA VAL A 75 6.41 14.33 0.20
C VAL A 75 5.67 15.41 0.99
N ARG A 76 4.33 15.36 0.96
CA ARG A 76 3.52 16.23 1.83
C ARG A 76 3.65 15.77 3.29
N PHE A 77 3.62 16.74 4.22
CA PHE A 77 3.78 16.48 5.65
C PHE A 77 5.13 15.84 5.98
N HIS A 78 6.17 16.23 5.24
CA HIS A 78 7.51 15.67 5.32
C HIS A 78 8.09 15.66 6.75
N ASN A 79 7.75 16.66 7.58
CA ASN A 79 8.22 16.72 8.96
C ASN A 79 7.70 15.52 9.77
N HIS A 80 6.38 15.33 9.81
CA HIS A 80 5.78 14.19 10.53
C HIS A 80 6.20 12.85 9.94
N LYS A 81 6.26 12.76 8.61
CA LYS A 81 6.64 11.49 7.95
C LYS A 81 8.11 11.17 8.18
N GLY A 82 8.98 12.19 8.31
CA GLY A 82 10.37 12.00 8.72
C GLY A 82 10.44 11.37 10.11
N GLU A 83 9.67 11.93 11.07
CA GLU A 83 9.54 11.36 12.41
C GLU A 83 9.08 9.90 12.37
N TYR A 84 8.04 9.62 11.54
CA TYR A 84 7.48 8.26 11.43
C TYR A 84 8.52 7.27 10.86
N LEU A 85 9.30 7.70 9.85
CA LEU A 85 10.36 6.86 9.29
C LEU A 85 11.48 6.60 10.31
N SER A 86 11.89 7.62 11.08
CA SER A 86 12.90 7.45 12.13
C SER A 86 12.40 6.46 13.19
N LEU A 87 11.18 6.67 13.70
CA LEU A 87 10.59 5.78 14.71
C LEU A 87 10.47 4.34 14.19
N MET A 88 10.04 4.19 12.93
CA MET A 88 9.90 2.88 12.29
C MET A 88 11.26 2.19 12.19
N ARG A 89 12.28 2.92 11.76
CA ARG A 89 13.65 2.38 11.64
C ARG A 89 14.21 1.96 13.02
N ASP A 90 14.04 2.81 14.02
CA ASP A 90 14.57 2.53 15.37
C ASP A 90 13.90 1.30 15.99
N ASN A 91 12.63 1.03 15.64
CA ASN A 91 11.87 -0.13 16.12
C ASN A 91 11.88 -1.29 15.12
N TRP A 92 12.74 -1.26 14.09
CA TRP A 92 12.68 -2.19 12.95
C TRP A 92 12.76 -3.66 13.38
N LYS A 93 13.65 -3.98 14.31
CA LYS A 93 13.80 -5.36 14.78
C LYS A 93 12.46 -5.94 15.26
N ASN A 94 11.78 -5.21 16.13
CA ASN A 94 10.46 -5.62 16.65
C ASN A 94 9.42 -5.71 15.52
N ILE A 95 9.44 -4.74 14.60
CA ILE A 95 8.53 -4.76 13.44
C ILE A 95 8.79 -6.03 12.61
N TYR A 96 10.03 -6.30 12.26
CA TYR A 96 10.41 -7.42 11.40
C TYR A 96 10.01 -8.77 12.05
N GLU A 97 10.18 -8.92 13.36
CA GLU A 97 9.75 -10.12 14.08
C GLU A 97 8.23 -10.32 13.97
N ASN A 98 7.45 -9.24 14.10
CA ASN A 98 5.99 -9.30 14.01
C ASN A 98 5.49 -9.54 12.57
N LEU A 99 6.26 -9.20 11.53
CA LEU A 99 5.89 -9.48 10.14
C LEU A 99 5.80 -10.99 9.84
N ARG A 100 6.25 -11.84 10.76
CA ARG A 100 6.13 -13.31 10.66
C ARG A 100 4.73 -13.83 11.02
N GLU A 101 3.86 -12.97 11.61
CA GLU A 101 2.47 -13.38 11.94
C GLU A 101 1.77 -13.89 10.67
N ILE A 102 1.18 -15.06 10.76
CA ILE A 102 0.54 -15.74 9.62
C ILE A 102 -0.84 -15.13 9.32
N ASP A 103 -1.58 -14.73 10.35
CA ASP A 103 -2.92 -14.18 10.20
C ASP A 103 -2.84 -12.72 9.71
N ASN A 104 -3.31 -12.49 8.49
CA ASN A 104 -3.25 -11.18 7.84
C ASN A 104 -4.08 -10.11 8.58
N LEU A 105 -5.20 -10.47 9.17
CA LEU A 105 -6.06 -9.52 9.90
C LEU A 105 -5.41 -9.11 11.22
N LYS A 106 -4.81 -10.07 11.94
CA LYS A 106 -4.04 -9.78 13.16
C LYS A 106 -2.85 -8.88 12.84
N LEU A 107 -2.11 -9.22 11.79
CA LEU A 107 -0.94 -8.43 11.37
C LEU A 107 -1.35 -7.01 10.97
N ARG A 108 -2.43 -6.87 10.19
CA ARG A 108 -2.96 -5.54 9.84
C ARG A 108 -3.32 -4.74 11.10
N GLY A 109 -4.00 -5.38 12.05
CA GLY A 109 -4.36 -4.75 13.33
C GLY A 109 -3.12 -4.31 14.11
N TRP A 110 -2.08 -5.14 14.13
CA TRP A 110 -0.81 -4.83 14.78
C TRP A 110 -0.13 -3.62 14.11
N LEU A 111 -0.07 -3.59 12.76
CA LEU A 111 0.52 -2.48 12.01
C LEU A 111 -0.21 -1.16 12.29
N VAL A 112 -1.55 -1.17 12.28
CA VAL A 112 -2.36 0.02 12.61
C VAL A 112 -2.02 0.57 14.00
N LYS A 113 -1.79 -0.31 14.96
CA LYS A 113 -1.50 0.08 16.35
C LYS A 113 -0.05 0.58 16.53
N ASN A 114 0.90 -0.01 15.82
CA ASN A 114 2.31 0.13 16.13
C ASN A 114 3.10 0.99 15.11
N ILE A 115 2.58 1.21 13.89
CA ILE A 115 3.28 2.01 12.88
C ILE A 115 2.62 3.38 12.78
N LYS A 116 3.34 4.41 13.19
CA LYS A 116 2.86 5.80 13.06
C LYS A 116 2.59 6.13 11.58
N GLY A 117 1.45 6.73 11.32
CA GLY A 117 1.03 7.08 9.97
C GLY A 117 0.26 5.98 9.25
N HIS A 118 0.13 4.78 9.82
CA HIS A 118 -0.65 3.69 9.24
C HIS A 118 -2.07 3.62 9.81
N GLY A 119 -3.05 3.66 8.92
CA GLY A 119 -4.42 3.24 9.20
C GLY A 119 -4.68 1.88 8.55
N LEU A 120 -5.95 1.46 8.49
CA LEU A 120 -6.33 0.19 7.85
C LEU A 120 -5.89 0.16 6.37
N LYS A 121 -6.07 1.28 5.66
CA LYS A 121 -5.74 1.39 4.23
C LYS A 121 -4.23 1.25 3.99
N GLU A 122 -3.41 1.99 4.74
CA GLU A 122 -1.95 1.95 4.58
C GLU A 122 -1.38 0.58 4.97
N SER A 123 -1.91 -0.02 6.04
CA SER A 123 -1.50 -1.37 6.46
C SER A 123 -1.89 -2.43 5.42
N SER A 124 -3.11 -2.35 4.85
CA SER A 124 -3.52 -3.23 3.75
C SER A 124 -2.61 -3.04 2.53
N HIS A 125 -2.28 -1.79 2.19
CA HIS A 125 -1.41 -1.46 1.06
C HIS A 125 -0.01 -2.09 1.25
N PHE A 126 0.59 -1.91 2.41
CA PHE A 126 1.87 -2.54 2.73
C PHE A 126 1.77 -4.07 2.60
N LEU A 127 0.78 -4.68 3.24
CA LEU A 127 0.62 -6.13 3.26
C LEU A 127 0.42 -6.71 1.86
N ARG A 128 -0.41 -6.07 1.01
CA ARG A 128 -0.57 -6.48 -0.39
C ARG A 128 0.78 -6.41 -1.13
N ASN A 129 1.54 -5.32 -0.94
CA ASN A 129 2.82 -5.13 -1.64
C ASN A 129 3.89 -6.15 -1.23
N VAL A 130 3.74 -6.77 -0.07
CA VAL A 130 4.65 -7.83 0.38
C VAL A 130 4.05 -9.23 0.23
N GLY A 131 3.02 -9.37 -0.60
CA GLY A 131 2.49 -10.66 -1.01
C GLY A 131 1.36 -11.24 -0.15
N ARG A 132 0.83 -10.45 0.79
CA ARG A 132 -0.32 -10.89 1.60
C ARG A 132 -1.62 -10.64 0.84
N GLU A 133 -2.62 -11.47 1.04
CA GLU A 133 -3.89 -11.45 0.29
C GLU A 133 -5.09 -11.21 1.22
N ASN A 134 -6.21 -10.89 0.62
CA ASN A 134 -7.54 -10.73 1.25
C ASN A 134 -7.62 -9.52 2.18
N LEU A 135 -7.00 -8.40 1.80
CA LEU A 135 -7.03 -7.14 2.54
C LEU A 135 -7.32 -5.99 1.57
N ALA A 136 -8.46 -5.36 1.71
CA ALA A 136 -8.84 -4.26 0.80
C ALA A 136 -8.00 -3.00 1.06
N ILE A 137 -7.65 -2.30 -0.02
CA ILE A 137 -7.01 -0.97 0.03
C ILE A 137 -8.09 0.05 -0.36
N LEU A 138 -8.92 0.44 0.59
CA LEU A 138 -10.08 1.30 0.32
C LEU A 138 -9.65 2.78 0.23
N ASP A 139 -9.05 3.13 -0.90
CA ASP A 139 -8.77 4.52 -1.21
C ASP A 139 -9.93 5.13 -2.05
N ARG A 140 -9.83 6.42 -2.32
CA ARG A 140 -10.87 7.14 -3.08
C ARG A 140 -11.11 6.57 -4.48
N HIS A 141 -10.07 6.04 -5.12
CA HIS A 141 -10.19 5.45 -6.45
C HIS A 141 -10.96 4.12 -6.37
N ILE A 142 -10.58 3.24 -5.47
CA ILE A 142 -11.26 1.95 -5.26
C ILE A 142 -12.72 2.18 -4.88
N LEU A 143 -12.99 3.11 -3.94
CA LEU A 143 -14.38 3.43 -3.55
C LEU A 143 -15.22 3.90 -4.74
N ARG A 144 -14.65 4.70 -5.65
CA ARG A 144 -15.35 5.13 -6.88
C ARG A 144 -15.63 3.94 -7.81
N CYS A 145 -14.67 3.02 -7.94
CA CYS A 145 -14.88 1.82 -8.75
C CYS A 145 -16.00 0.95 -8.17
N LEU A 146 -15.98 0.73 -6.85
CA LEU A 146 -17.01 -0.07 -6.17
C LEU A 146 -18.39 0.56 -6.30
N ASN A 147 -18.49 1.89 -6.21
CA ASN A 147 -19.75 2.60 -6.38
C ASN A 147 -20.26 2.48 -7.83
N LYS A 148 -19.39 2.67 -8.83
CA LYS A 148 -19.75 2.49 -10.26
C LYS A 148 -20.20 1.07 -10.61
N LEU A 149 -19.72 0.09 -9.85
CA LEU A 149 -20.08 -1.33 -10.02
C LEU A 149 -21.28 -1.72 -9.15
N GLU A 150 -21.87 -0.74 -8.47
CA GLU A 150 -23.03 -0.93 -7.57
C GLU A 150 -22.74 -1.92 -6.41
N VAL A 151 -21.44 -2.10 -6.06
CA VAL A 151 -21.02 -2.87 -4.89
C VAL A 151 -21.33 -2.09 -3.61
N ILE A 152 -21.19 -0.76 -3.67
CA ILE A 152 -21.61 0.15 -2.59
C ILE A 152 -22.55 1.21 -3.16
N GLU A 153 -23.57 1.59 -2.39
CA GLU A 153 -24.61 2.54 -2.83
C GLU A 153 -24.06 3.96 -2.95
N GLU A 154 -23.18 4.35 -2.02
CA GLU A 154 -22.59 5.69 -2.01
C GLU A 154 -21.14 5.66 -1.55
N ILE A 155 -20.36 6.66 -1.96
CA ILE A 155 -18.99 6.83 -1.50
C ILE A 155 -19.02 7.50 -0.12
N PRO A 156 -18.58 6.83 0.95
CA PRO A 156 -18.68 7.42 2.29
C PRO A 156 -17.77 8.66 2.43
N LYS A 157 -18.28 9.67 3.15
CA LYS A 157 -17.52 10.89 3.44
C LYS A 157 -16.30 10.58 4.32
N SER A 158 -16.43 9.60 5.22
CA SER A 158 -15.35 9.13 6.08
C SER A 158 -15.45 7.61 6.25
N LEU A 159 -14.32 6.95 6.47
CA LEU A 159 -14.26 5.51 6.68
C LEU A 159 -13.96 5.21 8.16
N THR A 160 -15.03 5.03 8.94
CA THR A 160 -14.88 4.45 10.27
C THR A 160 -14.40 3.01 10.15
N LYS A 161 -13.87 2.43 11.20
CA LYS A 161 -13.40 1.04 11.23
C LYS A 161 -14.51 0.06 10.80
N ASN A 162 -15.72 0.23 11.33
CA ASN A 162 -16.85 -0.65 11.00
C ASN A 162 -17.25 -0.51 9.52
N LYS A 163 -17.30 0.74 9.01
CA LYS A 163 -17.63 0.98 7.59
C LYS A 163 -16.55 0.42 6.66
N TYR A 164 -15.28 0.48 7.08
CA TYR A 164 -14.18 -0.12 6.32
C TYR A 164 -14.39 -1.62 6.15
N PHE A 165 -14.66 -2.33 7.24
CA PHE A 165 -14.86 -3.78 7.20
C PHE A 165 -16.13 -4.17 6.44
N GLU A 166 -17.21 -3.38 6.57
CA GLU A 166 -18.43 -3.60 5.79
C GLU A 166 -18.12 -3.56 4.27
N ILE A 167 -17.41 -2.51 3.84
CA ILE A 167 -17.09 -2.34 2.41
C ILE A 167 -16.08 -3.42 1.96
N GLU A 168 -15.10 -3.75 2.78
CA GLU A 168 -14.13 -4.82 2.49
C GLU A 168 -14.83 -6.14 2.24
N ASN A 169 -15.82 -6.50 3.08
CA ASN A 169 -16.60 -7.71 2.90
C ASN A 169 -17.41 -7.67 1.59
N LYS A 170 -18.10 -6.57 1.31
CA LYS A 170 -18.84 -6.38 0.03
C LYS A 170 -17.93 -6.52 -1.18
N PHE A 171 -16.71 -5.97 -1.09
CA PHE A 171 -15.71 -6.05 -2.18
C PHE A 171 -15.25 -7.50 -2.39
N LYS A 172 -15.00 -8.21 -1.29
CA LYS A 172 -14.63 -9.62 -1.34
C LYS A 172 -15.76 -10.46 -1.96
N ASP A 173 -16.99 -10.29 -1.48
CA ASP A 173 -18.16 -11.02 -1.98
C ASP A 173 -18.37 -10.76 -3.47
N TYR A 174 -18.17 -9.52 -3.92
CA TYR A 174 -18.24 -9.16 -5.34
C TYR A 174 -17.16 -9.92 -6.14
N GLY A 175 -15.94 -9.95 -5.65
CA GLY A 175 -14.85 -10.70 -6.28
C GLY A 175 -15.19 -12.19 -6.41
N ASP A 176 -15.65 -12.79 -5.31
CA ASP A 176 -16.05 -14.20 -5.28
C ASP A 176 -17.17 -14.48 -6.30
N LYS A 177 -18.18 -13.59 -6.36
CA LYS A 177 -19.31 -13.71 -7.31
C LYS A 177 -18.86 -13.71 -8.78
N ILE A 178 -17.87 -12.90 -9.15
CA ILE A 178 -17.39 -12.81 -10.54
C ILE A 178 -16.20 -13.72 -10.82
N GLY A 179 -15.70 -14.44 -9.82
CA GLY A 179 -14.55 -15.36 -9.94
C GLY A 179 -13.21 -14.65 -10.15
N ILE A 180 -13.00 -13.49 -9.51
CA ILE A 180 -11.73 -12.72 -9.54
C ILE A 180 -11.39 -12.32 -8.11
N LYS A 181 -10.21 -12.67 -7.63
CA LYS A 181 -9.79 -12.32 -6.27
C LYS A 181 -9.82 -10.81 -6.03
N MET A 182 -10.20 -10.39 -4.83
CA MET A 182 -10.26 -8.97 -4.43
C MET A 182 -8.92 -8.24 -4.70
N ASP A 183 -7.81 -8.89 -4.40
CA ASP A 183 -6.46 -8.31 -4.60
C ASP A 183 -6.14 -8.10 -6.09
N GLU A 184 -6.60 -9.03 -6.96
CA GLU A 184 -6.47 -8.89 -8.42
C GLU A 184 -7.37 -7.75 -8.93
N LEU A 185 -8.58 -7.63 -8.38
CA LEU A 185 -9.50 -6.53 -8.72
C LEU A 185 -8.91 -5.17 -8.32
N ASP A 186 -8.27 -5.08 -7.15
CA ASP A 186 -7.61 -3.86 -6.70
C ASP A 186 -6.57 -3.39 -7.73
N LEU A 187 -5.68 -4.30 -8.14
CA LEU A 187 -4.66 -3.99 -9.15
C LEU A 187 -5.27 -3.64 -10.50
N LEU A 188 -6.34 -4.36 -10.88
CA LEU A 188 -7.07 -4.08 -12.12
C LEU A 188 -7.64 -2.67 -12.13
N PHE A 189 -8.33 -2.28 -11.06
CA PHE A 189 -8.92 -0.94 -10.94
C PHE A 189 -7.82 0.13 -10.99
N TRP A 190 -6.70 -0.10 -10.32
CA TRP A 190 -5.53 0.79 -10.40
C TRP A 190 -4.97 0.89 -11.82
N SER A 191 -4.88 -0.21 -12.53
CA SER A 191 -4.39 -0.23 -13.92
C SER A 191 -5.31 0.55 -14.86
N MET A 192 -6.56 0.59 -14.58
CA MET A 192 -7.53 1.37 -15.35
C MET A 192 -7.38 2.87 -15.15
N UNK A 193 -6.96 3.22 -14.08
CA UNK A 193 -6.70 4.53 -13.76
C UNK A 193 -5.40 5.01 -14.23
N UNK A 194 -4.61 4.10 -14.28
CA UNK A 194 -3.31 4.29 -14.71
C UNK A 194 -3.15 4.25 -16.20
N UNK A 195 -3.85 3.76 -16.62
CA UNK A 195 -3.87 3.77 -17.96
C UNK A 195 -3.96 5.09 -18.53
N UNK A 196 -4.25 5.69 -17.85
CA UNK A 196 -4.25 7.01 -18.11
C UNK A 196 -2.95 7.65 -17.92
N MET A 197 -2.28 7.08 -17.18
CA MET A 197 -0.90 7.54 -16.94
C MET A 197 0.10 6.65 -17.70
N ALA A 198 0.59 7.14 -18.82
CA ALA A 198 1.56 6.43 -19.68
C ALA A 198 2.96 6.42 -19.04
N THR A 199 3.12 5.79 -17.89
CA THR A 199 4.41 5.60 -17.24
C THR A 199 4.58 4.13 -16.87
N GLY A 200 5.78 3.62 -17.05
CA GLY A 200 6.10 2.18 -16.93
C GLY A 200 5.99 1.57 -15.56
N ARG A 201 5.37 2.25 -14.59
CA ARG A 201 5.12 1.72 -13.24
C ARG A 201 3.64 1.86 -12.89
N VAL A 202 2.84 1.05 -13.54
CA VAL A 202 1.37 1.08 -13.41
C VAL A 202 0.92 0.56 -12.04
N PHE A 203 1.77 -0.14 -11.29
CA PHE A 203 1.33 -0.96 -10.16
C PHE A 203 1.99 -0.64 -8.81
N LYS A 204 2.85 0.38 -8.72
CA LYS A 204 3.40 0.83 -7.43
C LYS A 204 3.03 2.27 -7.10
#